data_ea27b25d219f1c91365fd28621993332
#
_entry.id   ea27b25d219f1c91365fd28621993332
#
_cell.length_a   1.000
_cell.length_b   1.000
_cell.length_c   1.000
_cell.angle_alpha   90.00
_cell.angle_beta   90.00
_cell.angle_gamma   90.00
#
_symmetry.space_group_name_H-M   'P 1'
#
loop_
_entity.id
_entity.type
_entity.pdbx_description
1 polymer ?
#
loop_
_entity_poly.entity_id
_entity_poly.type
_entity_poly.pdbx_seq_one_letter_code
_entity_poly.pdbx_strand_id
1 'polypeptide(L)'
;MTSHEGTSASKPPLFDGTNFAFWKIRMRTYLMALGADVWDVVETGYTKPVVLASKDDKLEFSFNAKGMNAILNGLAEAEFVKVMHLNTAKEMWDKLINNYEGNEKVKDAKLQTYRLKFEQLKMNEDETINKYFLRVEELVNAMKGLGEKFDDPLLV
;
A
#
# COMPACT_ATOMS: atom_id res chain seq x y z
N MET A 1 -14.64 -5.95 -31.01
CA MET A 1 -14.76 -6.89 -29.91
C MET A 1 -13.51 -7.07 -29.12
N THR A 2 -12.75 -6.07 -29.01
CA THR A 2 -11.38 -6.17 -28.57
C THR A 2 -11.03 -5.08 -27.59
N SER A 3 -12.05 -4.53 -26.99
CA SER A 3 -11.90 -3.34 -26.15
C SER A 3 -11.66 -3.66 -24.66
N HIS A 4 -11.35 -4.90 -24.34
CA HIS A 4 -11.27 -5.31 -22.94
C HIS A 4 -9.88 -5.22 -22.32
N GLU A 5 -8.87 -5.02 -23.11
CA GLU A 5 -7.50 -4.91 -22.61
C GLU A 5 -7.26 -3.62 -21.81
N GLY A 6 -7.97 -2.55 -22.14
CA GLY A 6 -7.85 -1.29 -21.41
C GLY A 6 -8.49 -1.30 -20.02
N THR A 7 -9.45 -2.18 -19.76
CA THR A 7 -10.17 -2.20 -18.50
C THR A 7 -9.42 -2.90 -17.37
N SER A 8 -8.54 -3.86 -17.66
CA SER A 8 -7.76 -4.52 -16.62
C SER A 8 -6.66 -3.63 -16.07
N ALA A 9 -6.11 -2.72 -16.87
CA ALA A 9 -5.08 -1.76 -16.46
C ALA A 9 -5.65 -0.67 -15.53
N SER A 10 -6.98 -0.48 -15.51
CA SER A 10 -7.63 0.52 -14.66
C SER A 10 -8.11 -0.04 -13.32
N LYS A 11 -7.86 -1.32 -13.05
CA LYS A 11 -8.24 -1.93 -11.77
C LYS A 11 -7.17 -1.71 -10.73
N PRO A 12 -7.54 -1.33 -9.50
CA PRO A 12 -6.58 -1.21 -8.43
C PRO A 12 -6.00 -2.58 -8.05
N PRO A 13 -4.77 -2.62 -7.52
CA PRO A 13 -4.18 -3.88 -7.03
C PRO A 13 -4.98 -4.40 -5.85
N LEU A 14 -5.14 -5.73 -5.77
CA LEU A 14 -5.92 -6.38 -4.72
C LEU A 14 -5.05 -6.71 -3.51
N PHE A 15 -5.53 -6.37 -2.32
CA PHE A 15 -4.97 -6.76 -1.04
C PHE A 15 -5.85 -7.79 -0.36
N ASP A 16 -5.30 -8.95 -0.06
CA ASP A 16 -5.99 -10.07 0.58
C ASP A 16 -5.60 -10.28 2.05
N GLY A 17 -4.86 -9.35 2.62
CA GLY A 17 -4.35 -9.45 4.00
C GLY A 17 -2.92 -9.95 4.08
N THR A 18 -2.31 -10.34 2.96
CA THR A 18 -0.94 -10.82 2.91
C THR A 18 -0.06 -9.86 2.11
N ASN A 19 1.22 -9.78 2.50
CA ASN A 19 2.23 -8.99 1.80
C ASN A 19 1.83 -7.51 1.64
N PHE A 20 1.50 -6.88 2.74
CA PHE A 20 1.03 -5.49 2.76
C PHE A 20 2.04 -4.51 2.16
N ALA A 21 3.33 -4.68 2.45
CA ALA A 21 4.38 -3.79 1.96
C ALA A 21 4.39 -3.72 0.43
N PHE A 22 4.19 -4.86 -0.22
CA PHE A 22 4.12 -4.97 -1.68
C PHE A 22 2.87 -4.26 -2.22
N TRP A 23 1.71 -4.55 -1.64
CA TRP A 23 0.45 -3.92 -2.05
C TRP A 23 0.48 -2.40 -1.83
N LYS A 24 1.03 -1.95 -0.72
CA LYS A 24 1.14 -0.52 -0.39
C LYS A 24 1.84 0.28 -1.49
N ILE A 25 2.96 -0.24 -1.99
CA ILE A 25 3.71 0.40 -3.08
C ILE A 25 2.87 0.43 -4.36
N ARG A 26 2.24 -0.68 -4.70
CA ARG A 26 1.41 -0.79 -5.90
C ARG A 26 0.19 0.14 -5.84
N MET A 27 -0.50 0.16 -4.71
CA MET A 27 -1.67 1.01 -4.54
C MET A 27 -1.29 2.49 -4.53
N ARG A 28 -0.20 2.86 -3.86
CA ARG A 28 0.31 4.23 -3.89
C ARG A 28 0.58 4.69 -5.32
N THR A 29 1.26 3.86 -6.08
CA THR A 29 1.56 4.15 -7.49
C THR A 29 0.29 4.26 -8.32
N TYR A 30 -0.68 3.38 -8.08
CA TYR A 30 -1.98 3.44 -8.73
C TYR A 30 -2.70 4.76 -8.43
N LEU A 31 -2.72 5.18 -7.17
CA LEU A 31 -3.34 6.45 -6.74
C LEU A 31 -2.64 7.65 -7.36
N MET A 32 -1.32 7.64 -7.43
CA MET A 32 -0.54 8.69 -8.11
C MET A 32 -0.89 8.77 -9.60
N ALA A 33 -1.08 7.62 -10.24
CA ALA A 33 -1.45 7.55 -11.66
C ALA A 33 -2.87 8.05 -11.94
N LEU A 34 -3.78 7.95 -10.96
CA LEU A 34 -5.10 8.56 -11.04
C LEU A 34 -5.02 10.10 -11.05
N GLY A 35 -4.00 10.64 -10.43
CA GLY A 35 -3.73 12.07 -10.39
C GLY A 35 -2.94 12.46 -9.15
N ALA A 36 -2.04 13.43 -9.31
CA ALA A 36 -1.28 13.97 -8.18
C ALA A 36 -2.18 14.50 -7.08
N ASP A 37 -3.31 15.11 -7.45
CA ASP A 37 -4.27 15.64 -6.50
C ASP A 37 -5.00 14.55 -5.73
N VAL A 38 -5.24 13.40 -6.34
CA VAL A 38 -5.83 12.23 -5.67
C VAL A 38 -4.88 11.71 -4.60
N TRP A 39 -3.61 11.49 -4.95
CA TRP A 39 -2.61 11.03 -4.00
C TRP A 39 -2.41 12.04 -2.87
N ASP A 40 -2.35 13.33 -3.19
CA ASP A 40 -2.19 14.38 -2.19
C ASP A 40 -3.30 14.33 -1.13
N VAL A 41 -4.55 14.13 -1.54
CA VAL A 41 -5.69 14.02 -0.61
C VAL A 41 -5.59 12.75 0.25
N VAL A 42 -5.13 11.65 -0.32
CA VAL A 42 -4.92 10.40 0.46
C VAL A 42 -3.83 10.60 1.50
N GLU A 43 -2.75 11.29 1.15
CA GLU A 43 -1.60 11.51 2.03
C GLU A 43 -1.88 12.59 3.08
N THR A 44 -2.44 13.72 2.70
CA THR A 44 -2.60 14.89 3.58
C THR A 44 -3.98 15.00 4.21
N GLY A 45 -5.00 14.41 3.60
CA GLY A 45 -6.36 14.39 4.11
C GLY A 45 -7.32 15.32 3.40
N TYR A 46 -8.59 15.20 3.76
CA TYR A 46 -9.69 15.96 3.22
C TYR A 46 -10.70 16.29 4.33
N THR A 47 -11.10 17.54 4.40
CA THR A 47 -12.18 17.98 5.29
C THR A 47 -13.33 18.46 4.43
N LYS A 48 -14.47 17.73 4.49
CA LYS A 48 -15.64 18.09 3.73
C LYS A 48 -16.26 19.39 4.28
N PRO A 49 -16.43 20.43 3.46
CA PRO A 49 -17.15 21.63 3.89
C PRO A 49 -18.62 21.31 4.12
N VAL A 50 -19.29 22.14 4.92
CA VAL A 50 -20.73 21.98 5.21
C VAL A 50 -21.54 22.07 3.93
N VAL A 51 -21.14 22.96 3.02
CA VAL A 51 -21.77 23.13 1.69
C VAL A 51 -20.69 23.12 0.63
N LEU A 52 -20.87 22.30 -0.41
CA LEU A 52 -19.99 22.28 -1.58
C LEU A 52 -20.33 23.46 -2.48
N ALA A 53 -19.86 24.67 -2.12
CA ALA A 53 -20.25 25.89 -2.76
C ALA A 53 -19.41 26.28 -3.97
N SER A 54 -18.09 26.05 -3.90
CA SER A 54 -17.16 26.44 -4.97
C SER A 54 -16.81 25.27 -5.89
N LYS A 55 -16.26 25.60 -7.06
CA LYS A 55 -15.73 24.60 -7.97
C LYS A 55 -14.57 23.82 -7.33
N ASP A 56 -13.74 24.50 -6.54
CA ASP A 56 -12.61 23.87 -5.85
C ASP A 56 -13.09 22.89 -4.78
N ASP A 57 -14.14 23.23 -4.03
CA ASP A 57 -14.77 22.33 -3.06
C ASP A 57 -15.22 21.03 -3.71
N LYS A 58 -15.85 21.14 -4.88
CA LYS A 58 -16.34 19.99 -5.64
C LYS A 58 -15.21 19.13 -6.20
N LEU A 59 -14.12 19.78 -6.62
CA LEU A 59 -12.93 19.07 -7.10
C LEU A 59 -12.25 18.28 -5.98
N GLU A 60 -12.05 18.89 -4.82
CA GLU A 60 -11.45 18.20 -3.67
C GLU A 60 -12.32 17.05 -3.20
N PHE A 61 -13.62 17.23 -3.16
CA PHE A 61 -14.56 16.16 -2.89
C PHE A 61 -14.37 15.00 -3.87
N SER A 62 -14.24 15.31 -5.16
CA SER A 62 -14.02 14.32 -6.22
C SER A 62 -12.70 13.57 -6.03
N PHE A 63 -11.62 14.25 -5.66
CA PHE A 63 -10.33 13.62 -5.42
C PHE A 63 -10.38 12.63 -4.25
N ASN A 64 -11.03 13.03 -3.16
CA ASN A 64 -11.23 12.14 -2.02
C ASN A 64 -12.07 10.93 -2.41
N ALA A 65 -13.14 11.12 -3.16
CA ALA A 65 -13.99 10.02 -3.62
C ALA A 65 -13.24 9.05 -4.53
N LYS A 66 -12.39 9.56 -5.42
CA LYS A 66 -11.54 8.71 -6.27
C LYS A 66 -10.55 7.88 -5.44
N GLY A 67 -9.95 8.49 -4.43
CA GLY A 67 -9.05 7.79 -3.51
C GLY A 67 -9.78 6.69 -2.73
N MET A 68 -10.93 7.00 -2.17
CA MET A 68 -11.76 6.03 -1.45
C MET A 68 -12.18 4.88 -2.35
N ASN A 69 -12.64 5.19 -3.56
CA ASN A 69 -13.07 4.17 -4.52
C ASN A 69 -11.93 3.22 -4.89
N ALA A 70 -10.75 3.76 -5.16
CA ALA A 70 -9.59 2.94 -5.50
C ALA A 70 -9.19 2.02 -4.34
N ILE A 71 -9.11 2.54 -3.12
CA ILE A 71 -8.75 1.76 -1.94
C ILE A 71 -9.78 0.66 -1.70
N LEU A 72 -11.06 0.99 -1.67
CA LEU A 72 -12.12 0.03 -1.39
C LEU A 72 -12.18 -1.08 -2.44
N ASN A 73 -12.01 -0.75 -3.72
CA ASN A 73 -12.00 -1.74 -4.79
C ASN A 73 -10.71 -2.57 -4.84
N GLY A 74 -9.68 -2.12 -4.14
CA GLY A 74 -8.42 -2.85 -4.01
C GLY A 74 -8.33 -3.75 -2.78
N LEU A 75 -9.45 -3.98 -2.07
CA LEU A 75 -9.48 -4.77 -0.85
C LEU A 75 -10.37 -6.01 -1.00
N ALA A 76 -9.87 -7.15 -0.55
CA ALA A 76 -10.71 -8.33 -0.36
C ALA A 76 -11.74 -8.05 0.76
N GLU A 77 -12.81 -8.80 0.79
CA GLU A 77 -13.94 -8.55 1.70
C GLU A 77 -13.53 -8.42 3.16
N ALA A 78 -12.66 -9.29 3.65
CA ALA A 78 -12.18 -9.26 5.03
C ALA A 78 -11.44 -7.97 5.38
N GLU A 79 -10.76 -7.37 4.41
CA GLU A 79 -10.06 -6.10 4.59
C GLU A 79 -10.98 -4.91 4.38
N PHE A 80 -11.88 -5.01 3.42
CA PHE A 80 -12.88 -4.01 3.10
C PHE A 80 -13.72 -3.63 4.33
N VAL A 81 -14.21 -4.63 5.07
CA VAL A 81 -15.07 -4.40 6.24
C VAL A 81 -14.37 -3.62 7.35
N LYS A 82 -13.05 -3.66 7.40
CA LYS A 82 -12.27 -2.94 8.42
C LYS A 82 -12.25 -1.42 8.20
N VAL A 83 -12.46 -0.97 6.98
CA VAL A 83 -12.33 0.45 6.59
C VAL A 83 -13.59 1.05 5.96
N MET A 84 -14.57 0.23 5.61
CA MET A 84 -15.77 0.66 4.88
C MET A 84 -16.58 1.77 5.57
N HIS A 85 -16.46 1.90 6.88
CA HIS A 85 -17.20 2.88 7.66
C HIS A 85 -16.46 4.22 7.81
N LEU A 86 -15.22 4.32 7.32
CA LEU A 86 -14.44 5.54 7.38
C LEU A 86 -14.90 6.54 6.29
N ASN A 87 -14.67 7.82 6.53
CA ASN A 87 -15.24 8.89 5.72
C ASN A 87 -14.29 9.51 4.71
N THR A 88 -12.98 9.28 4.85
CA THR A 88 -11.98 9.85 3.95
C THR A 88 -10.98 8.81 3.49
N ALA A 89 -10.39 9.06 2.32
CA ALA A 89 -9.34 8.20 1.79
C ALA A 89 -8.12 8.13 2.73
N LYS A 90 -7.77 9.26 3.35
CA LYS A 90 -6.67 9.29 4.31
C LYS A 90 -6.94 8.40 5.51
N GLU A 91 -8.14 8.47 6.08
CA GLU A 91 -8.52 7.60 7.21
C GLU A 91 -8.39 6.12 6.85
N MET A 92 -8.85 5.75 5.66
CA MET A 92 -8.74 4.37 5.16
C MET A 92 -7.28 3.93 5.02
N TRP A 93 -6.48 4.78 4.37
CA TRP A 93 -5.06 4.54 4.14
C TRP A 93 -4.30 4.39 5.46
N ASP A 94 -4.49 5.34 6.36
CA ASP A 94 -3.83 5.33 7.68
C ASP A 94 -4.25 4.13 8.52
N LYS A 95 -5.52 3.73 8.46
CA LYS A 95 -6.03 2.56 9.17
C LYS A 95 -5.35 1.28 8.70
N LEU A 96 -5.19 1.12 7.39
CA LEU A 96 -4.51 -0.03 6.81
C LEU A 96 -3.03 -0.05 7.21
N ILE A 97 -2.36 1.08 7.13
CA ILE A 97 -0.96 1.20 7.56
C ILE A 97 -0.84 0.81 9.03
N ASN A 98 -1.69 1.37 9.88
CA ASN A 98 -1.66 1.08 11.32
C ASN A 98 -1.93 -0.40 11.61
N ASN A 99 -2.87 -1.02 10.89
CA ASN A 99 -3.20 -2.43 11.09
C ASN A 99 -2.05 -3.37 10.71
N TYR A 100 -1.29 -3.04 9.67
CA TYR A 100 -0.27 -3.94 9.11
C TYR A 100 1.16 -3.54 9.42
N GLU A 101 1.44 -2.28 9.63
CA GLU A 101 2.76 -1.79 10.05
C GLU A 101 2.80 -1.45 11.53
N GLY A 102 1.68 -0.98 12.09
CA GLY A 102 1.56 -0.60 13.49
C GLY A 102 2.14 0.78 13.79
N ASN A 103 2.21 1.11 15.08
CA ASN A 103 2.88 2.32 15.55
C ASN A 103 4.41 2.11 15.54
N GLU A 104 5.19 3.13 15.94
CA GLU A 104 6.65 3.08 15.91
C GLU A 104 7.24 1.90 16.68
N LYS A 105 6.70 1.57 17.86
CA LYS A 105 7.17 0.41 18.64
C LYS A 105 6.90 -0.91 17.94
N VAL A 106 5.72 -1.05 17.33
CA VAL A 106 5.35 -2.25 16.59
C VAL A 106 6.19 -2.37 15.33
N LYS A 107 6.44 -1.26 14.63
CA LYS A 107 7.33 -1.23 13.46
C LYS A 107 8.74 -1.66 13.84
N ASP A 108 9.28 -1.15 14.93
CA ASP A 108 10.62 -1.50 15.40
C ASP A 108 10.70 -2.99 15.75
N ALA A 109 9.70 -3.53 16.43
CA ALA A 109 9.64 -4.95 16.77
C ALA A 109 9.59 -5.83 15.53
N LYS A 110 8.77 -5.46 14.53
CA LYS A 110 8.69 -6.16 13.25
C LYS A 110 10.01 -6.11 12.51
N LEU A 111 10.64 -4.94 12.50
CA LEU A 111 11.92 -4.72 11.84
C LEU A 111 13.02 -5.59 12.47
N GLN A 112 13.07 -5.69 13.79
CA GLN A 112 14.00 -6.59 14.49
C GLN A 112 13.78 -8.05 14.11
N THR A 113 12.53 -8.48 14.03
CA THR A 113 12.20 -9.84 13.59
C THR A 113 12.70 -10.12 12.17
N TYR A 114 12.49 -9.17 11.26
CA TYR A 114 12.95 -9.30 9.87
C TYR A 114 14.48 -9.29 9.78
N ARG A 115 15.16 -8.47 10.58
CA ARG A 115 16.63 -8.44 10.64
C ARG A 115 17.20 -9.79 11.07
N LEU A 116 16.58 -10.42 12.08
CA LEU A 116 16.98 -11.77 12.51
C LEU A 116 16.77 -12.79 11.39
N LYS A 117 15.64 -12.73 10.71
CA LYS A 117 15.37 -13.62 9.56
C LYS A 117 16.38 -13.42 8.45
N PHE A 118 16.74 -12.15 8.18
CA PHE A 118 17.73 -11.81 7.16
C PHE A 118 19.12 -12.36 7.50
N GLU A 119 19.54 -12.22 8.76
CA GLU A 119 20.83 -12.75 9.23
C GLU A 119 20.88 -14.28 9.17
N GLN A 120 19.75 -14.96 9.34
CA GLN A 120 19.64 -16.41 9.30
C GLN A 120 19.32 -16.95 7.90
N LEU A 121 19.20 -16.07 6.91
CA LEU A 121 18.87 -16.47 5.54
C LEU A 121 19.98 -17.34 4.96
N LYS A 122 19.59 -18.52 4.50
CA LYS A 122 20.44 -19.41 3.74
C LYS A 122 19.58 -20.25 2.79
N MET A 123 20.17 -20.67 1.71
CA MET A 123 19.49 -21.49 0.73
C MET A 123 19.24 -22.90 1.30
N ASN A 124 18.00 -23.39 1.14
CA ASN A 124 17.62 -24.76 1.54
C ASN A 124 18.12 -25.75 0.50
N GLU A 125 18.35 -27.01 0.94
CA GLU A 125 18.89 -28.06 0.07
C GLU A 125 18.06 -28.31 -1.19
N ASP A 126 16.74 -28.27 -1.07
CA ASP A 126 15.82 -28.54 -2.18
C ASP A 126 15.34 -27.26 -2.89
N GLU A 127 15.93 -26.12 -2.56
CA GLU A 127 15.49 -24.83 -3.06
C GLU A 127 16.30 -24.43 -4.30
N THR A 128 15.60 -23.90 -5.31
CA THR A 128 16.28 -23.31 -6.46
C THR A 128 16.86 -21.95 -6.10
N ILE A 129 17.89 -21.52 -6.82
CA ILE A 129 18.51 -20.20 -6.66
C ILE A 129 17.45 -19.09 -6.83
N ASN A 130 16.56 -19.24 -7.81
CA ASN A 130 15.49 -18.26 -8.06
C ASN A 130 14.54 -18.14 -6.88
N LYS A 131 14.16 -19.24 -6.27
CA LYS A 131 13.30 -19.23 -5.08
C LYS A 131 14.00 -18.60 -3.88
N TYR A 132 15.27 -18.89 -3.71
CA TYR A 132 16.08 -18.29 -2.64
C TYR A 132 16.15 -16.77 -2.80
N PHE A 133 16.49 -16.29 -3.99
CA PHE A 133 16.54 -14.85 -4.27
C PHE A 133 15.18 -14.17 -4.08
N LEU A 134 14.09 -14.84 -4.43
CA LEU A 134 12.76 -14.32 -4.20
C LEU A 134 12.49 -14.11 -2.70
N ARG A 135 12.88 -15.07 -1.87
CA ARG A 135 12.76 -14.94 -0.40
C ARG A 135 13.60 -13.78 0.14
N VAL A 136 14.82 -13.61 -0.37
CA VAL A 136 15.68 -12.49 0.01
C VAL A 136 15.00 -11.16 -0.36
N GLU A 137 14.51 -11.06 -1.58
CA GLU A 137 13.84 -9.83 -2.07
C GLU A 137 12.59 -9.51 -1.26
N GLU A 138 11.77 -10.49 -0.95
CA GLU A 138 10.57 -10.31 -0.12
C GLU A 138 10.93 -9.76 1.26
N LEU A 139 11.97 -10.31 1.88
CA LEU A 139 12.42 -9.90 3.19
C LEU A 139 13.01 -8.48 3.16
N VAL A 140 13.85 -8.18 2.17
CA VAL A 140 14.42 -6.84 1.98
C VAL A 140 13.31 -5.81 1.74
N ASN A 141 12.33 -6.13 0.91
CA ASN A 141 11.21 -5.24 0.63
C ASN A 141 10.34 -5.00 1.87
N ALA A 142 10.12 -6.03 2.69
CA ALA A 142 9.40 -5.89 3.95
C ALA A 142 10.13 -4.94 4.90
N MET A 143 11.44 -5.06 5.02
CA MET A 143 12.26 -4.18 5.85
C MET A 143 12.28 -2.75 5.32
N LYS A 144 12.41 -2.56 4.01
CA LYS A 144 12.34 -1.22 3.38
C LYS A 144 10.99 -0.56 3.62
N GLY A 145 9.90 -1.33 3.55
CA GLY A 145 8.55 -0.85 3.86
C GLY A 145 8.41 -0.32 5.27
N LEU A 146 9.23 -0.81 6.20
CA LEU A 146 9.26 -0.37 7.59
C LEU A 146 10.33 0.71 7.86
N GLY A 147 10.95 1.25 6.83
CA GLY A 147 11.91 2.34 6.94
C GLY A 147 13.37 1.96 6.97
N GLU A 148 13.70 0.66 6.85
CA GLU A 148 15.09 0.22 6.76
C GLU A 148 15.75 0.73 5.49
N LYS A 149 16.99 1.17 5.62
CA LYS A 149 17.80 1.60 4.47
C LYS A 149 18.93 0.60 4.27
N PHE A 150 19.14 0.20 3.03
CA PHE A 150 20.24 -0.66 2.65
C PHE A 150 21.22 0.13 1.80
N ASP A 151 22.52 0.01 2.08
CA ASP A 151 23.56 0.59 1.23
C ASP A 151 23.70 -0.25 -0.03
N ASP A 152 23.74 0.41 -1.19
CA ASP A 152 23.84 -0.24 -2.50
C ASP A 152 25.00 -1.24 -2.63
N PRO A 153 26.17 -1.04 -2.03
CA PRO A 153 27.27 -2.01 -2.15
C PRO A 153 26.97 -3.38 -1.58
N LEU A 154 25.97 -3.51 -0.71
CA LEU A 154 25.63 -4.78 -0.08
C LEU A 154 24.54 -5.55 -0.85
N LEU A 155 23.94 -4.93 -1.85
CA LEU A 155 22.86 -5.50 -2.64
C LEU A 155 23.29 -5.89 -4.06
N VAL A 156 24.54 -5.66 -4.37
CA VAL A 156 25.11 -5.98 -5.68
C VAL A 156 25.65 -7.41 -5.71
#